data_83a3d21a5200faf4bebac2a0f9968ea4
#
_entry.id   83a3d21a5200faf4bebac2a0f9968ea4
#
_cell.length_a   1.000
_cell.length_b   1.000
_cell.length_c   1.000
_cell.angle_alpha   90.00
_cell.angle_beta   90.00
_cell.angle_gamma   90.00
#
_symmetry.space_group_name_H-M   'P 1'
#
loop_
_entity.id
_entity.type
_entity.pdbx_description
1 polymer ?
#
loop_
_entity_poly.entity_id
_entity_poly.type
_entity_poly.pdbx_seq_one_letter_code
_entity_poly.pdbx_strand_id
1 'polypeptide(L)'
;MKSGIGEATGILIVHPPTAKACEPPGGPARLAGALRARGVACRLWDANQEGQLALLGAAALQRDGEGGGGDTWTRRAVRHREENLAGLRSPELYAHPDRYCRAVRDANRLLWAAARPSGVRLSLADYEDSRLSPVRSADLLTAAAAPGANPFYPWFAGRLAEILEETPVSHVGFSLNYLSQALTAFAMIGHIRRAYPALGIVLGGGLVTSWMRSPGWQDPFAGLVDAMIAGPGEAPLLALFGKTPAAGFDRPDFDGFPLADYLSPGLVLPYSASIGCWWRRCSFCPERAEGTRYRPVPPGQAIADLCALTGELRPALIHLLDNALSPALLTALAAEPPGAPWYGFARITPELADRDFCRRLKDSGCVMLKLGLESGDGEVLKALGKGIDPALAAGVLENLAEAGIATYVYLLFGTPAETPGAALRTLEFTAAHARTIGFLNLAIFNLPAYGPETEGLDTGEFYAGDLPLYRRFAHPKGWNRGEIRRFLEREFKREPAIAAILRRDPPFFTSNHAPFLAMAAAHRSADPGRSG
;
A
#
# COMPACT_ATOMS: atom_id res chain seq x y z
N MET A 1 46.01 -20.49 -7.38
CA MET A 1 45.06 -21.23 -6.52
C MET A 1 43.69 -20.64 -6.77
N LYS A 2 42.85 -21.26 -7.60
CA LYS A 2 41.44 -20.88 -7.78
C LYS A 2 40.68 -21.53 -6.61
N SER A 3 40.42 -20.72 -5.57
CA SER A 3 39.48 -21.12 -4.53
C SER A 3 38.09 -21.24 -5.16
N GLY A 4 37.53 -22.43 -5.14
CA GLY A 4 36.17 -22.70 -5.60
C GLY A 4 35.19 -21.88 -4.76
N ILE A 5 34.68 -20.80 -5.31
CA ILE A 5 33.44 -20.17 -4.90
C ILE A 5 32.37 -21.16 -5.37
N GLY A 6 31.84 -21.97 -4.44
CA GLY A 6 30.63 -22.73 -4.73
C GLY A 6 29.61 -21.74 -5.29
N GLU A 7 28.94 -22.09 -6.40
CA GLU A 7 27.95 -21.23 -7.04
C GLU A 7 26.97 -20.75 -5.97
N ALA A 8 26.99 -19.45 -5.67
CA ALA A 8 26.05 -18.85 -4.72
C ALA A 8 24.65 -19.04 -5.30
N THR A 9 23.86 -19.91 -4.67
CA THR A 9 22.51 -20.23 -5.12
C THR A 9 21.51 -19.57 -4.17
N GLY A 10 20.99 -18.40 -4.55
CA GLY A 10 20.01 -17.70 -3.73
C GLY A 10 19.61 -16.36 -4.31
N ILE A 11 18.64 -15.72 -3.67
CA ILE A 11 18.10 -14.43 -4.07
C ILE A 11 18.01 -13.46 -2.90
N LEU A 12 18.40 -12.21 -3.15
CA LEU A 12 18.05 -11.06 -2.31
C LEU A 12 16.77 -10.42 -2.87
N ILE A 13 15.68 -10.42 -2.09
CA ILE A 13 14.44 -9.72 -2.46
C ILE A 13 14.42 -8.34 -1.81
N VAL A 14 14.37 -7.31 -2.64
CA VAL A 14 14.43 -5.91 -2.26
C VAL A 14 13.06 -5.26 -2.38
N HIS A 15 12.62 -4.57 -1.31
CA HIS A 15 11.52 -3.62 -1.34
C HIS A 15 12.11 -2.20 -1.41
N PRO A 16 12.12 -1.56 -2.60
CA PRO A 16 12.83 -0.29 -2.79
C PRO A 16 12.06 0.91 -2.21
N PRO A 17 12.74 2.02 -1.85
CA PRO A 17 12.08 3.28 -1.49
C PRO A 17 11.42 3.92 -2.73
N THR A 18 10.34 4.68 -2.60
CA THR A 18 9.65 5.07 -1.38
C THR A 18 8.26 4.45 -1.33
N ALA A 19 7.95 3.88 -0.21
CA ALA A 19 6.61 3.43 0.16
C ALA A 19 6.37 3.71 1.65
N LYS A 20 5.17 3.43 2.16
CA LYS A 20 4.83 3.66 3.56
C LYS A 20 5.60 2.70 4.47
N ALA A 21 6.39 3.23 5.41
CA ALA A 21 7.20 2.45 6.33
C ALA A 21 6.46 2.09 7.64
N CYS A 22 5.18 1.67 7.54
CA CYS A 22 4.34 1.36 8.71
C CYS A 22 4.03 -0.14 8.90
N GLU A 23 4.41 -0.97 7.94
CA GLU A 23 4.23 -2.42 7.98
C GLU A 23 5.23 -3.09 7.04
N PRO A 24 5.66 -4.34 7.28
CA PRO A 24 6.54 -5.05 6.36
C PRO A 24 5.83 -5.33 5.02
N PRO A 25 6.56 -5.41 3.90
CA PRO A 25 5.96 -5.65 2.60
C PRO A 25 5.47 -7.10 2.46
N GLY A 26 4.15 -7.32 2.40
CA GLY A 26 3.54 -8.66 2.34
C GLY A 26 3.91 -9.45 1.07
N GLY A 27 4.11 -8.79 -0.07
CA GLY A 27 4.55 -9.44 -1.30
C GLY A 27 5.89 -10.15 -1.16
N PRO A 28 6.98 -9.46 -0.79
CA PRO A 28 8.27 -10.05 -0.48
C PRO A 28 8.22 -11.18 0.57
N ALA A 29 7.47 -11.01 1.67
CA ALA A 29 7.29 -12.07 2.68
C ALA A 29 6.67 -13.34 2.07
N ARG A 30 5.71 -13.19 1.19
CA ARG A 30 5.04 -14.28 0.49
C ARG A 30 5.98 -14.99 -0.48
N LEU A 31 6.81 -14.25 -1.21
CA LEU A 31 7.85 -14.82 -2.08
C LEU A 31 8.89 -15.58 -1.27
N ALA A 32 9.33 -15.03 -0.13
CA ALA A 32 10.27 -15.70 0.77
C ALA A 32 9.71 -17.02 1.30
N GLY A 33 8.45 -17.06 1.72
CA GLY A 33 7.77 -18.29 2.15
C GLY A 33 7.82 -19.36 1.07
N ALA A 34 7.45 -19.02 -0.17
CA ALA A 34 7.45 -19.95 -1.28
C ALA A 34 8.86 -20.48 -1.63
N LEU A 35 9.86 -19.60 -1.65
CA LEU A 35 11.24 -19.95 -1.97
C LEU A 35 11.87 -20.83 -0.87
N ARG A 36 11.76 -20.41 0.39
CA ARG A 36 12.33 -21.12 1.54
C ARG A 36 11.71 -22.49 1.73
N ALA A 37 10.39 -22.61 1.52
CA ALA A 37 9.70 -23.90 1.56
C ALA A 37 10.20 -24.90 0.50
N ARG A 38 10.94 -24.46 -0.51
CA ARG A 38 11.59 -25.30 -1.56
C ARG A 38 13.09 -25.36 -1.42
N GLY A 39 13.64 -24.88 -0.29
CA GLY A 39 15.08 -24.90 -0.02
C GLY A 39 15.89 -23.91 -0.85
N VAL A 40 15.27 -22.87 -1.41
CA VAL A 40 15.98 -21.76 -2.06
C VAL A 40 16.37 -20.75 -1.01
N ALA A 41 17.67 -20.44 -0.91
CA ALA A 41 18.16 -19.39 -0.03
C ALA A 41 17.56 -18.03 -0.44
N CYS A 42 16.86 -17.39 0.47
CA CYS A 42 16.19 -16.12 0.22
C CYS A 42 16.44 -15.15 1.38
N ARG A 43 17.09 -14.02 1.07
CA ARG A 43 17.24 -12.90 2.00
C ARG A 43 16.23 -11.81 1.64
N LEU A 44 15.62 -11.22 2.67
CA LEU A 44 14.72 -10.07 2.53
C LEU A 44 15.46 -8.78 2.90
N TRP A 45 15.24 -7.73 2.13
CA TRP A 45 15.73 -6.38 2.43
C TRP A 45 14.63 -5.34 2.19
N ASP A 46 14.12 -4.77 3.28
CA ASP A 46 13.27 -3.60 3.20
C ASP A 46 14.13 -2.33 3.11
N ALA A 47 14.65 -2.09 1.88
CA ALA A 47 15.42 -0.89 1.58
C ALA A 47 14.59 0.40 1.72
N ASN A 48 13.26 0.30 1.69
CA ASN A 48 12.37 1.43 1.91
C ASN A 48 12.40 1.88 3.38
N GLN A 49 12.14 0.96 4.29
CA GLN A 49 12.08 1.27 5.72
C GLN A 49 13.47 1.69 6.24
N GLU A 50 14.51 0.91 5.98
CA GLU A 50 15.89 1.23 6.39
C GLU A 50 16.38 2.54 5.76
N GLY A 51 16.11 2.77 4.47
CA GLY A 51 16.53 3.98 3.74
C GLY A 51 15.87 5.26 4.25
N GLN A 52 14.58 5.21 4.56
CA GLN A 52 13.89 6.35 5.16
C GLN A 52 14.48 6.70 6.53
N LEU A 53 14.73 5.69 7.38
CA LEU A 53 15.36 5.91 8.68
C LEU A 53 16.79 6.46 8.56
N ALA A 54 17.57 5.96 7.59
CA ALA A 54 18.91 6.48 7.32
C ALA A 54 18.89 7.95 6.91
N LEU A 55 17.98 8.36 6.01
CA LEU A 55 17.83 9.77 5.62
C LEU A 55 17.33 10.64 6.77
N LEU A 56 16.41 10.16 7.59
CA LEU A 56 15.99 10.86 8.81
C LEU A 56 17.15 11.05 9.78
N GLY A 57 18.09 10.09 9.88
CA GLY A 57 19.32 10.18 10.63
C GLY A 57 20.31 11.21 10.06
N ALA A 58 20.59 11.11 8.76
CA ALA A 58 21.54 11.99 8.07
C ALA A 58 21.10 13.47 8.07
N ALA A 59 19.82 13.75 7.96
CA ALA A 59 19.27 15.11 8.00
C ALA A 59 19.56 15.84 9.35
N ALA A 60 19.74 15.09 10.43
CA ALA A 60 20.12 15.64 11.71
C ALA A 60 21.63 15.97 11.78
N LEU A 61 22.49 15.06 11.27
CA LEU A 61 23.95 15.21 11.32
C LEU A 61 24.49 16.31 10.41
N GLN A 62 23.91 16.52 9.23
CA GLN A 62 24.35 17.57 8.30
C GLN A 62 24.16 19.01 8.84
N ARG A 63 23.32 19.20 9.87
CA ARG A 63 23.02 20.51 10.44
C ARG A 63 23.78 20.86 11.71
N ASP A 64 24.29 19.86 12.40
CA ASP A 64 25.20 20.09 13.53
C ASP A 64 26.58 20.63 13.04
N GLY A 65 26.91 20.40 11.73
CA GLY A 65 28.15 20.85 11.09
C GLY A 65 28.07 22.16 10.30
N GLU A 66 26.86 22.58 9.86
CA GLU A 66 26.66 23.84 9.11
C GLU A 66 25.93 24.86 9.98
N GLY A 67 26.62 25.90 10.38
CA GLY A 67 26.11 26.97 11.26
C GLY A 67 24.75 27.54 10.82
N GLY A 68 23.67 27.09 11.44
CA GLY A 68 22.47 27.88 11.68
C GLY A 68 21.47 28.17 10.55
N GLY A 69 21.62 27.64 9.34
CA GLY A 69 20.87 28.07 8.14
C GLY A 69 19.45 27.50 7.91
N GLY A 70 18.86 26.74 8.83
CA GLY A 70 17.51 26.18 8.66
C GLY A 70 16.40 27.08 9.23
N ASP A 71 15.20 27.05 8.60
CA ASP A 71 14.04 27.70 9.20
C ASP A 71 13.67 27.08 10.57
N THR A 72 12.86 27.81 11.34
CA THR A 72 12.47 27.44 12.71
C THR A 72 11.80 26.06 12.76
N TRP A 73 11.02 25.70 11.74
CA TRP A 73 10.33 24.43 11.68
C TRP A 73 11.32 23.27 11.51
N THR A 74 12.29 23.39 10.60
CA THR A 74 13.30 22.33 10.40
C THR A 74 14.17 22.15 11.64
N ARG A 75 14.58 23.24 12.31
CA ARG A 75 15.33 23.15 13.58
C ARG A 75 14.53 22.42 14.67
N ARG A 76 13.22 22.67 14.75
CA ARG A 76 12.33 21.96 15.66
C ARG A 76 12.23 20.48 15.30
N ALA A 77 12.04 20.15 14.01
CA ALA A 77 11.94 18.76 13.55
C ALA A 77 13.21 17.95 13.86
N VAL A 78 14.40 18.55 13.71
CA VAL A 78 15.68 17.94 14.11
C VAL A 78 15.70 17.67 15.62
N ARG A 79 15.37 18.68 16.45
CA ARG A 79 15.38 18.56 17.91
C ARG A 79 14.49 17.43 18.43
N HIS A 80 13.30 17.25 17.82
CA HIS A 80 12.32 16.26 18.28
C HIS A 80 12.33 14.96 17.45
N ARG A 81 13.35 14.75 16.61
CA ARG A 81 13.39 13.59 15.71
C ARG A 81 13.26 12.26 16.44
N GLU A 82 14.08 12.05 17.47
CA GLU A 82 14.10 10.78 18.20
C GLU A 82 12.80 10.55 18.96
N GLU A 83 12.31 11.58 19.66
CA GLU A 83 11.00 11.55 20.34
C GLU A 83 9.86 11.23 19.36
N ASN A 84 9.84 11.88 18.18
CA ASN A 84 8.83 11.65 17.17
C ASN A 84 8.88 10.23 16.59
N LEU A 85 10.09 9.70 16.28
CA LEU A 85 10.24 8.35 15.76
C LEU A 85 9.90 7.28 16.81
N ALA A 86 10.31 7.47 18.06
CA ALA A 86 9.92 6.60 19.16
C ALA A 86 8.39 6.65 19.37
N GLY A 87 7.82 7.86 19.35
CA GLY A 87 6.38 8.05 19.48
C GLY A 87 5.57 7.36 18.38
N LEU A 88 6.01 7.43 17.11
CA LEU A 88 5.34 6.74 15.99
C LEU A 88 5.33 5.21 16.15
N ARG A 89 6.22 4.66 16.98
CA ARG A 89 6.28 3.23 17.34
C ARG A 89 5.57 2.91 18.65
N SER A 90 5.04 3.92 19.34
CA SER A 90 4.46 3.78 20.67
C SER A 90 2.93 3.87 20.62
N PRO A 91 2.20 2.95 21.28
CA PRO A 91 0.74 3.00 21.42
C PRO A 91 0.20 4.33 21.97
N GLU A 92 0.96 4.96 22.88
CA GLU A 92 0.55 6.19 23.58
C GLU A 92 0.34 7.37 22.61
N LEU A 93 1.16 7.47 21.55
CA LEU A 93 1.00 8.55 20.57
C LEU A 93 -0.34 8.47 19.83
N TYR A 94 -0.85 7.26 19.61
CA TYR A 94 -2.10 7.03 18.87
C TYR A 94 -3.35 7.40 19.66
N ALA A 95 -3.23 7.61 20.97
CA ALA A 95 -4.28 8.24 21.79
C ALA A 95 -4.36 9.78 21.59
N HIS A 96 -3.36 10.38 20.92
CA HIS A 96 -3.22 11.84 20.76
C HIS A 96 -3.06 12.25 19.28
N PRO A 97 -4.12 12.31 18.47
CA PRO A 97 -4.07 12.60 17.03
C PRO A 97 -3.25 13.85 16.67
N ASP A 98 -3.37 14.94 17.43
CA ASP A 98 -2.60 16.17 17.18
C ASP A 98 -1.09 16.01 17.37
N ARG A 99 -0.67 15.19 18.33
CA ARG A 99 0.75 14.88 18.56
C ARG A 99 1.26 13.96 17.46
N TYR A 100 0.48 12.95 17.08
CA TYR A 100 0.76 12.10 15.93
C TYR A 100 0.94 12.93 14.65
N CYS A 101 0.01 13.84 14.39
CA CYS A 101 0.09 14.76 13.26
C CYS A 101 1.38 15.54 13.21
N ARG A 102 1.83 16.05 14.36
CA ARG A 102 3.09 16.81 14.45
C ARG A 102 4.29 15.90 14.18
N ALA A 103 4.33 14.70 14.75
CA ALA A 103 5.40 13.75 14.53
C ALA A 103 5.55 13.40 13.03
N VAL A 104 4.44 13.11 12.33
CA VAL A 104 4.42 12.84 10.89
C VAL A 104 4.90 14.05 10.08
N ARG A 105 4.44 15.26 10.41
CA ARG A 105 4.86 16.48 9.70
C ARG A 105 6.33 16.80 9.91
N ASP A 106 6.85 16.60 11.11
CA ASP A 106 8.25 16.81 11.42
C ASP A 106 9.14 15.79 10.70
N ALA A 107 8.74 14.49 10.65
CA ALA A 107 9.44 13.47 9.86
C ALA A 107 9.43 13.81 8.35
N ASN A 108 8.29 14.19 7.78
CA ASN A 108 8.19 14.62 6.40
C ASN A 108 9.07 15.85 6.12
N ARG A 109 9.18 16.78 7.07
CA ARG A 109 10.06 17.95 6.96
C ARG A 109 11.53 17.58 6.87
N LEU A 110 11.95 16.58 7.66
CA LEU A 110 13.33 16.07 7.63
C LEU A 110 13.64 15.37 6.31
N LEU A 111 12.76 14.48 5.83
CA LEU A 111 12.93 13.79 4.55
C LEU A 111 12.99 14.77 3.39
N TRP A 112 12.09 15.77 3.36
CA TRP A 112 12.14 16.84 2.36
C TRP A 112 13.47 17.61 2.40
N ALA A 113 13.96 17.94 3.59
CA ALA A 113 15.21 18.68 3.73
C ALA A 113 16.43 17.87 3.28
N ALA A 114 16.44 16.55 3.56
CA ALA A 114 17.50 15.64 3.14
C ALA A 114 17.55 15.43 1.62
N ALA A 115 16.37 15.32 0.97
CA ALA A 115 16.28 15.04 -0.47
C ALA A 115 16.35 16.28 -1.36
N ARG A 116 16.09 17.49 -0.80
CA ARG A 116 16.07 18.75 -1.54
C ARG A 116 17.34 19.04 -2.38
N PRO A 117 18.57 18.78 -1.90
CA PRO A 117 19.78 18.99 -2.71
C PRO A 117 19.80 18.18 -4.01
N SER A 118 19.14 17.02 -4.04
CA SER A 118 19.01 16.17 -5.22
C SER A 118 17.88 16.61 -6.16
N GLY A 119 17.12 17.68 -5.83
CA GLY A 119 15.95 18.12 -6.61
C GLY A 119 14.71 17.26 -6.39
N VAL A 120 14.68 16.49 -5.30
CA VAL A 120 13.62 15.55 -4.97
C VAL A 120 12.75 16.10 -3.84
N ARG A 121 11.42 15.96 -3.98
CA ARG A 121 10.45 16.13 -2.91
C ARG A 121 10.16 14.75 -2.32
N LEU A 122 10.61 14.52 -1.10
CA LEU A 122 10.47 13.25 -0.40
C LEU A 122 9.59 13.40 0.85
N SER A 123 8.72 12.43 1.07
CA SER A 123 7.92 12.24 2.28
C SER A 123 7.97 10.77 2.73
N LEU A 124 7.33 10.44 3.87
CA LEU A 124 7.18 9.07 4.35
C LEU A 124 6.38 8.14 3.41
N ALA A 125 5.71 8.70 2.40
CA ALA A 125 4.81 7.96 1.53
C ALA A 125 5.03 8.20 0.03
N ASP A 126 5.80 9.24 -0.34
CA ASP A 126 5.87 9.68 -1.73
C ASP A 126 7.26 10.22 -2.11
N TYR A 127 7.59 10.09 -3.39
CA TYR A 127 8.84 10.53 -4.01
C TYR A 127 8.52 11.20 -5.35
N GLU A 128 8.90 12.45 -5.48
CA GLU A 128 8.69 13.26 -6.68
C GLU A 128 10.02 13.91 -7.10
N ASP A 129 10.54 13.54 -8.26
CA ASP A 129 11.72 14.17 -8.86
C ASP A 129 11.27 15.33 -9.78
N SER A 130 11.96 16.45 -9.71
CA SER A 130 11.64 17.64 -10.50
C SER A 130 12.02 17.54 -11.98
N ARG A 131 12.84 16.56 -12.35
CA ARG A 131 13.43 16.36 -13.69
C ARG A 131 13.03 15.06 -14.34
N LEU A 132 12.85 14.00 -13.55
CA LEU A 132 12.59 12.64 -14.01
C LEU A 132 11.18 12.20 -13.67
N SER A 133 10.54 11.51 -14.61
CA SER A 133 9.17 10.99 -14.46
C SER A 133 9.17 9.46 -14.38
N PRO A 134 8.50 8.85 -13.38
CA PRO A 134 8.41 7.40 -13.26
C PRO A 134 7.54 6.73 -14.32
N VAL A 135 6.86 7.51 -15.18
CA VAL A 135 6.02 7.00 -16.29
C VAL A 135 6.72 7.12 -17.65
N ARG A 136 8.03 7.42 -17.66
CA ARG A 136 8.86 7.45 -18.85
C ARG A 136 10.02 6.46 -18.73
N SER A 137 10.10 5.49 -19.62
CA SER A 137 11.20 4.51 -19.61
C SER A 137 12.57 5.17 -19.76
N ALA A 138 12.68 6.20 -20.60
CA ALA A 138 13.92 6.96 -20.78
C ALA A 138 14.41 7.64 -19.48
N ASP A 139 13.49 8.12 -18.64
CA ASP A 139 13.82 8.74 -17.35
C ASP A 139 14.25 7.68 -16.32
N LEU A 140 13.63 6.49 -16.34
CA LEU A 140 14.05 5.36 -15.53
C LEU A 140 15.45 4.87 -15.92
N LEU A 141 15.76 4.79 -17.22
CA LEU A 141 17.10 4.48 -17.72
C LEU A 141 18.11 5.56 -17.31
N THR A 142 17.72 6.83 -17.33
CA THR A 142 18.54 7.95 -16.84
C THR A 142 18.83 7.82 -15.34
N ALA A 143 17.85 7.45 -14.53
CA ALA A 143 18.05 7.17 -13.11
C ALA A 143 19.02 6.00 -12.88
N ALA A 144 18.93 4.95 -13.69
CA ALA A 144 19.87 3.82 -13.65
C ALA A 144 21.29 4.22 -14.10
N ALA A 145 21.42 5.09 -15.11
CA ALA A 145 22.70 5.59 -15.58
C ALA A 145 23.41 6.51 -14.57
N ALA A 146 22.67 7.21 -13.71
CA ALA A 146 23.21 8.17 -12.75
C ALA A 146 22.70 7.93 -11.30
N PRO A 147 22.94 6.74 -10.68
CA PRO A 147 22.43 6.40 -9.36
C PRO A 147 22.89 7.38 -8.27
N GLY A 148 24.07 7.99 -8.41
CA GLY A 148 24.59 8.98 -7.47
C GLY A 148 23.75 10.26 -7.36
N ALA A 149 22.83 10.53 -8.29
CA ALA A 149 21.88 11.64 -8.20
C ALA A 149 20.69 11.35 -7.29
N ASN A 150 20.46 10.08 -6.94
CA ASN A 150 19.35 9.68 -6.06
C ASN A 150 19.69 9.97 -4.59
N PRO A 151 18.80 10.59 -3.79
CA PRO A 151 19.10 10.93 -2.39
C PRO A 151 19.40 9.72 -1.49
N PHE A 152 18.94 8.53 -1.84
CA PHE A 152 19.24 7.31 -1.11
C PHE A 152 20.58 6.66 -1.47
N TYR A 153 21.26 7.13 -2.53
CA TYR A 153 22.47 6.49 -3.05
C TYR A 153 23.60 6.32 -2.03
N PRO A 154 23.96 7.34 -1.24
CA PRO A 154 25.09 7.20 -0.29
C PRO A 154 24.85 6.06 0.71
N TRP A 155 23.59 5.86 1.11
CA TRP A 155 23.21 4.80 2.04
C TRP A 155 23.09 3.45 1.33
N PHE A 156 22.30 3.34 0.24
CA PHE A 156 22.01 2.02 -0.32
C PHE A 156 23.21 1.34 -0.95
N ALA A 157 24.18 2.10 -1.48
CA ALA A 157 25.38 1.53 -2.07
C ALA A 157 26.26 0.81 -1.03
N GLY A 158 26.46 1.43 0.14
CA GLY A 158 27.17 0.82 1.27
C GLY A 158 26.40 -0.36 1.85
N ARG A 159 25.10 -0.17 2.12
CA ARG A 159 24.26 -1.21 2.74
C ARG A 159 24.15 -2.47 1.87
N LEU A 160 24.01 -2.29 0.56
CA LEU A 160 24.02 -3.43 -0.39
C LEU A 160 25.33 -4.21 -0.34
N ALA A 161 26.48 -3.53 -0.29
CA ALA A 161 27.78 -4.18 -0.20
C ALA A 161 27.86 -5.06 1.07
N GLU A 162 27.49 -4.52 2.23
CA GLU A 162 27.41 -5.27 3.49
C GLU A 162 26.53 -6.51 3.37
N ILE A 163 25.33 -6.36 2.79
CA ILE A 163 24.38 -7.46 2.62
C ILE A 163 24.96 -8.58 1.73
N LEU A 164 25.63 -8.22 0.63
CA LEU A 164 26.20 -9.18 -0.29
C LEU A 164 27.46 -9.87 0.26
N GLU A 165 28.22 -9.19 1.12
CA GLU A 165 29.34 -9.80 1.85
C GLU A 165 28.85 -10.82 2.89
N GLU A 166 27.80 -10.47 3.64
CA GLU A 166 27.20 -11.37 4.66
C GLU A 166 26.50 -12.59 4.03
N THR A 167 25.84 -12.39 2.90
CA THR A 167 25.00 -13.42 2.25
C THR A 167 25.20 -13.36 0.74
N PRO A 168 26.15 -14.10 0.19
CA PRO A 168 26.33 -14.19 -1.26
C PRO A 168 25.09 -14.77 -1.94
N VAL A 169 24.60 -14.11 -2.97
CA VAL A 169 23.42 -14.52 -3.76
C VAL A 169 23.76 -14.50 -5.24
N SER A 170 23.02 -15.24 -6.07
CA SER A 170 23.14 -15.22 -7.52
C SER A 170 22.20 -14.20 -8.18
N HIS A 171 21.11 -13.83 -7.49
CA HIS A 171 20.08 -12.95 -8.05
C HIS A 171 19.67 -11.86 -7.05
N VAL A 172 19.24 -10.71 -7.58
CA VAL A 172 18.56 -9.66 -6.83
C VAL A 172 17.19 -9.43 -7.47
N GLY A 173 16.13 -9.61 -6.69
CA GLY A 173 14.75 -9.41 -7.13
C GLY A 173 14.16 -8.13 -6.53
N PHE A 174 13.61 -7.26 -7.37
CA PHE A 174 12.94 -6.03 -6.93
C PHE A 174 11.41 -6.19 -6.94
N SER A 175 10.78 -5.88 -5.80
CA SER A 175 9.32 -5.81 -5.67
C SER A 175 8.85 -4.37 -5.86
N LEU A 176 8.53 -3.98 -7.09
CA LEU A 176 8.15 -2.64 -7.49
C LEU A 176 6.63 -2.52 -7.64
N ASN A 177 6.00 -1.79 -6.72
CA ASN A 177 4.53 -1.73 -6.61
C ASN A 177 3.95 -0.33 -6.84
N TYR A 178 4.74 0.73 -6.60
CA TYR A 178 4.28 2.12 -6.65
C TYR A 178 5.16 2.97 -7.55
N LEU A 179 4.58 4.00 -8.18
CA LEU A 179 5.35 4.98 -8.98
C LEU A 179 6.43 5.67 -8.16
N SER A 180 6.17 5.94 -6.88
CA SER A 180 7.14 6.54 -5.96
C SER A 180 8.39 5.70 -5.69
N GLN A 181 8.37 4.40 -6.02
CA GLN A 181 9.51 3.50 -5.91
C GLN A 181 10.37 3.45 -7.18
N ALA A 182 9.78 3.78 -8.34
CA ALA A 182 10.37 3.44 -9.63
C ALA A 182 11.76 4.06 -9.86
N LEU A 183 11.90 5.37 -9.68
CA LEU A 183 13.18 6.05 -9.90
C LEU A 183 14.29 5.55 -8.98
N THR A 184 13.97 5.29 -7.71
CA THR A 184 14.96 4.74 -6.77
C THR A 184 15.28 3.28 -7.07
N ALA A 185 14.29 2.46 -7.43
CA ALA A 185 14.53 1.07 -7.85
C ALA A 185 15.48 1.02 -9.05
N PHE A 186 15.27 1.87 -10.06
CA PHE A 186 16.15 1.91 -11.24
C PHE A 186 17.54 2.46 -10.92
N ALA A 187 17.66 3.44 -10.01
CA ALA A 187 18.98 3.86 -9.51
C ALA A 187 19.73 2.70 -8.82
N MET A 188 19.03 1.90 -7.99
CA MET A 188 19.60 0.70 -7.35
C MET A 188 20.00 -0.36 -8.39
N ILE A 189 19.16 -0.65 -9.37
CA ILE A 189 19.42 -1.58 -10.48
C ILE A 189 20.66 -1.15 -11.27
N GLY A 190 20.76 0.13 -11.62
CA GLY A 190 21.91 0.68 -12.33
C GLY A 190 23.21 0.59 -11.53
N HIS A 191 23.17 0.77 -10.22
CA HIS A 191 24.31 0.55 -9.34
C HIS A 191 24.73 -0.92 -9.34
N ILE A 192 23.77 -1.85 -9.15
CA ILE A 192 24.06 -3.30 -9.15
C ILE A 192 24.68 -3.73 -10.48
N ARG A 193 24.11 -3.31 -11.60
CA ARG A 193 24.62 -3.71 -12.93
C ARG A 193 26.06 -3.29 -13.15
N ARG A 194 26.50 -2.15 -12.55
CA ARG A 194 27.88 -1.68 -12.66
C ARG A 194 28.83 -2.31 -11.65
N ALA A 195 28.41 -2.38 -10.38
CA ALA A 195 29.26 -2.85 -9.30
C ALA A 195 29.33 -4.38 -9.20
N TYR A 196 28.24 -5.07 -9.60
CA TYR A 196 28.07 -6.51 -9.47
C TYR A 196 27.48 -7.13 -10.76
N PRO A 197 28.19 -7.04 -11.91
CA PRO A 197 27.63 -7.41 -13.21
C PRO A 197 27.29 -8.89 -13.37
N ALA A 198 27.79 -9.75 -12.48
CA ALA A 198 27.49 -11.18 -12.46
C ALA A 198 26.14 -11.52 -11.78
N LEU A 199 25.52 -10.57 -11.07
CA LEU A 199 24.23 -10.80 -10.43
C LEU A 199 23.10 -10.73 -11.45
N GLY A 200 22.23 -11.75 -11.44
CA GLY A 200 20.96 -11.71 -12.17
C GLY A 200 19.99 -10.71 -11.52
N ILE A 201 19.34 -9.87 -12.32
CA ILE A 201 18.38 -8.87 -11.85
C ILE A 201 16.98 -9.24 -12.31
N VAL A 202 16.08 -9.43 -11.35
CA VAL A 202 14.66 -9.76 -11.58
C VAL A 202 13.78 -8.60 -11.11
N LEU A 203 12.84 -8.16 -11.94
CA LEU A 203 11.92 -7.08 -11.63
C LEU A 203 10.47 -7.57 -11.67
N GLY A 204 9.73 -7.39 -10.59
CA GLY A 204 8.32 -7.76 -10.47
C GLY A 204 7.56 -6.82 -9.56
N GLY A 205 6.31 -7.15 -9.29
CA GLY A 205 5.40 -6.36 -8.46
C GLY A 205 4.24 -5.76 -9.23
N GLY A 206 3.35 -5.06 -8.53
CA GLY A 206 2.10 -4.54 -9.10
C GLY A 206 2.31 -3.54 -10.23
N LEU A 207 3.26 -2.60 -10.08
CA LEU A 207 3.56 -1.60 -11.11
C LEU A 207 4.11 -2.26 -12.39
N VAL A 208 5.02 -3.22 -12.23
CA VAL A 208 5.59 -3.97 -13.36
C VAL A 208 4.53 -4.80 -14.07
N THR A 209 3.60 -5.38 -13.30
CA THR A 209 2.46 -6.13 -13.84
C THR A 209 1.60 -5.22 -14.72
N SER A 210 1.28 -4.01 -14.25
CA SER A 210 0.49 -3.04 -15.01
C SER A 210 1.18 -2.63 -16.32
N TRP A 211 2.50 -2.43 -16.30
CA TRP A 211 3.27 -2.14 -17.54
C TRP A 211 3.21 -3.30 -18.52
N MET A 212 3.59 -4.51 -18.07
CA MET A 212 3.70 -5.69 -18.93
C MET A 212 2.37 -6.17 -19.50
N ARG A 213 1.25 -5.84 -18.85
CA ARG A 213 -0.11 -6.17 -19.34
C ARG A 213 -0.72 -5.09 -20.22
N SER A 214 -0.03 -3.97 -20.42
CA SER A 214 -0.44 -2.94 -21.36
C SER A 214 -0.41 -3.49 -22.80
N PRO A 215 -1.44 -3.26 -23.60
CA PRO A 215 -1.46 -3.69 -25.00
C PRO A 215 -0.26 -3.16 -25.78
N GLY A 216 0.41 -4.05 -26.54
CA GLY A 216 1.60 -3.68 -27.31
C GLY A 216 2.87 -3.47 -26.48
N TRP A 217 2.91 -3.93 -25.23
CA TRP A 217 4.09 -3.87 -24.38
C TRP A 217 5.34 -4.38 -25.10
N GLN A 218 6.39 -3.60 -25.05
CA GLN A 218 7.75 -3.98 -25.43
C GLN A 218 8.67 -3.61 -24.28
N ASP A 219 9.58 -4.50 -23.92
CA ASP A 219 10.50 -4.28 -22.81
C ASP A 219 11.55 -3.19 -23.14
N PRO A 220 11.48 -2.00 -22.52
CA PRO A 220 12.44 -0.94 -22.74
C PRO A 220 13.71 -1.10 -21.88
N PHE A 221 13.78 -2.10 -21.00
CA PHE A 221 14.84 -2.31 -20.01
C PHE A 221 15.76 -3.48 -20.34
N ALA A 222 15.65 -4.03 -21.55
CA ALA A 222 16.51 -5.11 -22.02
C ALA A 222 18.01 -4.76 -21.87
N GLY A 223 18.79 -5.68 -21.31
CA GLY A 223 20.20 -5.47 -20.97
C GLY A 223 20.47 -4.80 -19.63
N LEU A 224 19.47 -4.16 -19.02
CA LEU A 224 19.54 -3.64 -17.65
C LEU A 224 18.91 -4.63 -16.63
N VAL A 225 17.80 -5.25 -16.99
CA VAL A 225 17.06 -6.25 -16.21
C VAL A 225 17.11 -7.59 -16.95
N ASP A 226 17.38 -8.70 -16.27
CA ASP A 226 17.50 -10.02 -16.89
C ASP A 226 16.14 -10.73 -17.02
N ALA A 227 15.21 -10.47 -16.11
CA ALA A 227 13.86 -11.00 -16.17
C ALA A 227 12.84 -10.04 -15.58
N MET A 228 11.69 -9.90 -16.23
CA MET A 228 10.53 -9.19 -15.72
C MET A 228 9.37 -10.16 -15.49
N ILE A 229 8.65 -10.01 -14.37
CA ILE A 229 7.58 -10.91 -13.94
C ILE A 229 6.28 -10.13 -13.77
N ALA A 230 5.26 -10.48 -14.55
CA ALA A 230 3.90 -9.97 -14.41
C ALA A 230 3.04 -10.91 -13.56
N GLY A 231 2.30 -10.34 -12.61
CA GLY A 231 1.42 -11.10 -11.72
C GLY A 231 2.16 -11.78 -10.57
N PRO A 232 1.65 -12.91 -10.06
CA PRO A 232 2.25 -13.63 -8.93
C PRO A 232 3.66 -14.14 -9.24
N GLY A 233 4.62 -13.80 -8.39
CA GLY A 233 6.04 -14.05 -8.64
C GLY A 233 6.56 -15.41 -8.15
N GLU A 234 5.77 -16.17 -7.36
CA GLU A 234 6.24 -17.41 -6.71
C GLU A 234 6.72 -18.46 -7.72
N ALA A 235 5.88 -18.78 -8.69
CA ALA A 235 6.20 -19.81 -9.67
C ALA A 235 7.35 -19.41 -10.62
N PRO A 236 7.38 -18.19 -11.21
CA PRO A 236 8.50 -17.75 -12.02
C PRO A 236 9.84 -17.70 -11.25
N LEU A 237 9.84 -17.24 -10.00
CA LEU A 237 11.07 -17.21 -9.19
C LEU A 237 11.56 -18.60 -8.87
N LEU A 238 10.67 -19.52 -8.49
CA LEU A 238 11.04 -20.93 -8.25
C LEU A 238 11.65 -21.58 -9.50
N ALA A 239 11.08 -21.29 -10.67
CA ALA A 239 11.60 -21.80 -11.94
C ALA A 239 13.04 -21.35 -12.24
N LEU A 240 13.45 -20.12 -11.85
CA LEU A 240 14.84 -19.64 -11.97
C LEU A 240 15.83 -20.54 -11.21
N PHE A 241 15.39 -21.19 -10.15
CA PHE A 241 16.20 -22.10 -9.33
C PHE A 241 15.89 -23.58 -9.61
N GLY A 242 15.23 -23.89 -10.73
CA GLY A 242 14.88 -25.26 -11.10
C GLY A 242 13.90 -25.95 -10.14
N LYS A 243 13.09 -25.16 -9.41
CA LYS A 243 12.12 -25.66 -8.42
C LYS A 243 10.68 -25.57 -8.94
N THR A 244 9.85 -26.51 -8.49
CA THR A 244 8.43 -26.55 -8.83
C THR A 244 7.60 -25.90 -7.72
N PRO A 245 6.62 -25.03 -8.06
CA PRO A 245 5.72 -24.45 -7.07
C PRO A 245 4.80 -25.52 -6.44
N ALA A 246 4.28 -25.24 -5.25
CA ALA A 246 3.21 -26.05 -4.66
C ALA A 246 1.91 -25.96 -5.48
N ALA A 247 1.06 -26.96 -5.34
CA ALA A 247 -0.30 -26.89 -5.87
C ALA A 247 -1.17 -25.80 -5.18
N GLY A 248 -0.84 -25.44 -3.94
CA GLY A 248 -1.52 -24.44 -3.12
C GLY A 248 -0.69 -23.16 -2.90
N PHE A 249 -0.88 -22.57 -1.73
CA PHE A 249 -0.16 -21.39 -1.28
C PHE A 249 0.77 -21.77 -0.14
N ASP A 250 1.96 -21.20 -0.15
CA ASP A 250 2.89 -21.31 0.97
C ASP A 250 2.60 -20.16 1.97
N ARG A 251 2.81 -20.43 3.26
CA ARG A 251 2.69 -19.42 4.32
C ARG A 251 3.74 -18.33 4.10
N PRO A 252 3.39 -17.03 4.22
CA PRO A 252 4.37 -15.96 4.17
C PRO A 252 5.43 -16.11 5.27
N ASP A 253 6.66 -15.73 4.96
CA ASP A 253 7.78 -15.76 5.89
C ASP A 253 8.38 -14.35 6.04
N PHE A 254 8.35 -13.80 7.24
CA PHE A 254 8.79 -12.45 7.58
C PHE A 254 10.20 -12.40 8.18
N ASP A 255 10.86 -13.54 8.32
CA ASP A 255 12.23 -13.60 8.83
C ASP A 255 13.18 -12.79 7.95
N GLY A 256 14.02 -11.98 8.62
CA GLY A 256 14.94 -11.04 7.96
C GLY A 256 14.40 -9.62 7.77
N PHE A 257 13.12 -9.33 8.09
CA PHE A 257 12.65 -7.95 8.19
C PHE A 257 12.89 -7.37 9.59
N PRO A 258 13.21 -6.06 9.70
CA PRO A 258 13.38 -5.38 10.98
C PRO A 258 12.00 -5.03 11.58
N LEU A 259 11.26 -6.04 12.06
CA LEU A 259 9.85 -5.93 12.44
C LEU A 259 9.58 -4.89 13.53
N ALA A 260 10.56 -4.61 14.41
CA ALA A 260 10.44 -3.61 15.47
C ALA A 260 10.62 -2.16 14.99
N ASP A 261 11.14 -1.95 13.79
CA ASP A 261 11.55 -0.64 13.29
C ASP A 261 10.51 0.07 12.44
N TYR A 262 9.39 -0.59 12.12
CA TYR A 262 8.30 0.04 11.38
C TYR A 262 7.64 1.16 12.19
N LEU A 263 7.20 2.22 11.52
CA LEU A 263 6.56 3.39 12.13
C LEU A 263 5.07 3.11 12.39
N SER A 264 4.81 2.22 13.32
CA SER A 264 3.49 1.77 13.75
C SER A 264 3.51 1.39 15.23
N PRO A 265 2.37 1.40 15.93
CA PRO A 265 2.31 1.17 17.40
C PRO A 265 2.46 -0.31 17.77
N GLY A 266 3.41 -0.98 17.19
CA GLY A 266 3.64 -2.41 17.20
C GLY A 266 3.52 -3.00 15.81
N LEU A 267 3.82 -4.28 15.65
CA LEU A 267 3.79 -4.94 14.35
C LEU A 267 2.37 -4.92 13.75
N VAL A 268 2.23 -4.33 12.57
CA VAL A 268 1.08 -4.54 11.69
C VAL A 268 1.44 -5.66 10.73
N LEU A 269 0.82 -6.81 10.88
CA LEU A 269 1.10 -8.01 10.08
C LEU A 269 0.28 -8.01 8.79
N PRO A 270 0.89 -7.83 7.60
CA PRO A 270 0.16 -7.94 6.34
C PRO A 270 -0.03 -9.40 5.94
N TYR A 271 -1.22 -9.75 5.51
CA TYR A 271 -1.54 -11.08 5.00
C TYR A 271 -2.49 -11.00 3.81
N SER A 272 -2.22 -11.73 2.73
CA SER A 272 -3.11 -11.86 1.58
C SER A 272 -3.72 -13.25 1.55
N ALA A 273 -5.02 -13.34 1.75
CA ALA A 273 -5.77 -14.59 1.64
C ALA A 273 -6.23 -14.90 0.20
N SER A 274 -5.91 -14.04 -0.76
CA SER A 274 -6.23 -14.28 -2.16
C SER A 274 -5.30 -13.52 -3.12
N ILE A 275 -5.33 -13.92 -4.38
CA ILE A 275 -4.84 -13.17 -5.52
C ILE A 275 -6.05 -12.71 -6.32
N GLY A 276 -6.06 -11.46 -6.77
CA GLY A 276 -7.17 -10.87 -7.51
C GLY A 276 -8.39 -10.58 -6.63
N CYS A 277 -9.54 -10.33 -7.27
CA CYS A 277 -10.79 -10.01 -6.59
C CYS A 277 -11.87 -11.03 -6.94
N TRP A 278 -12.57 -11.55 -5.94
CA TRP A 278 -13.62 -12.54 -6.15
C TRP A 278 -14.85 -12.02 -6.92
N TRP A 279 -15.11 -10.68 -6.85
CA TRP A 279 -16.24 -10.08 -7.55
C TRP A 279 -16.01 -9.89 -9.05
N ARG A 280 -14.89 -9.32 -9.47
CA ARG A 280 -14.44 -9.16 -10.86
C ARG A 280 -15.42 -8.51 -11.84
N ARG A 281 -16.42 -7.75 -11.38
CA ARG A 281 -17.46 -7.15 -12.23
C ARG A 281 -17.38 -5.63 -12.31
N CYS A 282 -16.68 -4.97 -11.38
CA CYS A 282 -16.58 -3.51 -11.37
C CYS A 282 -15.88 -3.04 -12.64
N SER A 283 -16.55 -2.17 -13.42
CA SER A 283 -16.06 -1.70 -14.72
C SER A 283 -14.79 -0.83 -14.57
N PHE A 284 -14.70 -0.07 -13.51
CA PHE A 284 -13.62 0.87 -13.22
C PHE A 284 -12.34 0.24 -12.66
N CYS A 285 -12.34 -1.07 -12.38
CA CYS A 285 -11.30 -1.69 -11.56
C CYS A 285 -10.08 -2.10 -12.39
N PRO A 286 -8.86 -1.64 -12.03
CA PRO A 286 -7.61 -2.06 -12.69
C PRO A 286 -7.40 -3.58 -12.67
N GLU A 287 -7.74 -4.28 -11.59
CA GLU A 287 -7.67 -5.75 -11.51
C GLU A 287 -8.45 -6.46 -12.62
N ARG A 288 -9.60 -5.90 -13.01
CA ARG A 288 -10.38 -6.42 -14.14
C ARG A 288 -9.67 -6.12 -15.47
N ALA A 289 -9.14 -4.92 -15.63
CA ALA A 289 -8.39 -4.52 -16.82
C ALA A 289 -7.14 -5.38 -17.01
N GLU A 290 -6.42 -5.67 -15.93
CA GLU A 290 -5.24 -6.54 -15.93
C GLU A 290 -5.58 -8.04 -16.11
N GLY A 291 -6.84 -8.43 -16.03
CA GLY A 291 -7.27 -9.82 -16.23
C GLY A 291 -6.79 -10.78 -15.13
N THR A 292 -6.42 -10.30 -13.95
CA THR A 292 -5.96 -11.12 -12.84
C THR A 292 -7.05 -12.10 -12.41
N ARG A 293 -6.75 -13.40 -12.45
CA ARG A 293 -7.69 -14.44 -12.02
C ARG A 293 -7.78 -14.49 -10.50
N TYR A 294 -9.00 -14.62 -9.97
CA TYR A 294 -9.19 -14.84 -8.54
C TYR A 294 -8.72 -16.24 -8.14
N ARG A 295 -7.83 -16.30 -7.17
CA ARG A 295 -7.32 -17.53 -6.56
C ARG A 295 -7.28 -17.33 -5.04
N PRO A 296 -8.25 -17.90 -4.30
CA PRO A 296 -8.24 -17.81 -2.84
C PRO A 296 -7.27 -18.82 -2.23
N VAL A 297 -6.65 -18.44 -1.12
CA VAL A 297 -6.15 -19.40 -0.13
C VAL A 297 -7.38 -20.09 0.47
N PRO A 298 -7.42 -21.42 0.63
CA PRO A 298 -8.52 -22.07 1.33
C PRO A 298 -8.75 -21.44 2.71
N PRO A 299 -9.99 -21.10 3.09
CA PRO A 299 -10.25 -20.37 4.33
C PRO A 299 -9.64 -21.01 5.58
N GLY A 300 -9.74 -22.33 5.71
CA GLY A 300 -9.10 -23.05 6.83
C GLY A 300 -7.57 -22.93 6.85
N GLN A 301 -6.91 -22.91 5.68
CA GLN A 301 -5.47 -22.65 5.61
C GLN A 301 -5.17 -21.19 5.99
N ALA A 302 -5.96 -20.23 5.52
CA ALA A 302 -5.75 -18.82 5.85
C ALA A 302 -5.85 -18.57 7.37
N ILE A 303 -6.83 -19.19 8.04
CA ILE A 303 -6.95 -19.13 9.50
C ILE A 303 -5.74 -19.78 10.18
N ALA A 304 -5.35 -21.00 9.76
CA ALA A 304 -4.19 -21.69 10.33
C ALA A 304 -2.90 -20.88 10.17
N ASP A 305 -2.66 -20.29 8.99
CA ASP A 305 -1.52 -19.41 8.73
C ASP A 305 -1.54 -18.19 9.66
N LEU A 306 -2.70 -17.52 9.77
CA LEU A 306 -2.87 -16.34 10.62
C LEU A 306 -2.65 -16.66 12.10
N CYS A 307 -3.22 -17.74 12.61
CA CYS A 307 -3.02 -18.18 14.00
C CYS A 307 -1.55 -18.50 14.28
N ALA A 308 -0.87 -19.20 13.37
CA ALA A 308 0.55 -19.51 13.50
C ALA A 308 1.41 -18.24 13.50
N LEU A 309 1.20 -17.34 12.51
CA LEU A 309 1.94 -16.08 12.43
C LEU A 309 1.67 -15.18 13.65
N THR A 310 0.44 -15.15 14.16
CA THR A 310 0.10 -14.39 15.35
C THR A 310 0.79 -14.94 16.59
N GLY A 311 0.83 -16.27 16.74
CA GLY A 311 1.55 -16.92 17.84
C GLY A 311 3.06 -16.67 17.81
N GLU A 312 3.65 -16.69 16.60
CA GLU A 312 5.08 -16.49 16.39
C GLU A 312 5.50 -15.02 16.53
N LEU A 313 4.78 -14.09 15.88
CA LEU A 313 5.18 -12.69 15.70
C LEU A 313 4.49 -11.70 16.65
N ARG A 314 3.39 -12.11 17.29
CA ARG A 314 2.60 -11.29 18.24
C ARG A 314 2.26 -9.90 17.71
N PRO A 315 1.59 -9.80 16.54
CA PRO A 315 1.27 -8.52 15.95
C PRO A 315 0.26 -7.75 16.81
N ALA A 316 0.40 -6.43 16.81
CA ALA A 316 -0.60 -5.53 17.40
C ALA A 316 -1.86 -5.44 16.55
N LEU A 317 -1.73 -5.73 15.24
CA LEU A 317 -2.82 -5.61 14.29
C LEU A 317 -2.52 -6.47 13.04
N ILE A 318 -3.54 -7.12 12.47
CA ILE A 318 -3.44 -7.82 11.19
C ILE A 318 -4.07 -6.94 10.10
N HIS A 319 -3.34 -6.74 9.00
CA HIS A 319 -3.82 -6.10 7.78
C HIS A 319 -4.11 -7.16 6.71
N LEU A 320 -5.38 -7.45 6.45
CA LEU A 320 -5.77 -8.30 5.36
C LEU A 320 -5.70 -7.51 4.05
N LEU A 321 -4.74 -7.87 3.18
CA LEU A 321 -4.36 -7.11 1.97
C LEU A 321 -5.25 -7.39 0.76
N ASP A 322 -6.23 -8.26 0.89
CA ASP A 322 -7.12 -8.65 -0.20
C ASP A 322 -7.82 -7.44 -0.80
N ASN A 323 -7.99 -7.43 -2.14
CA ASN A 323 -8.78 -6.39 -2.82
C ASN A 323 -10.24 -6.34 -2.35
N ALA A 324 -10.75 -7.46 -1.89
CA ALA A 324 -12.00 -7.61 -1.15
C ALA A 324 -12.01 -8.98 -0.45
N LEU A 325 -12.13 -8.98 0.86
CA LEU A 325 -12.35 -10.19 1.64
C LEU A 325 -13.55 -10.96 1.11
N SER A 326 -13.37 -12.24 0.83
CA SER A 326 -14.48 -13.08 0.35
C SER A 326 -15.46 -13.41 1.47
N PRO A 327 -16.74 -13.63 1.17
CA PRO A 327 -17.71 -14.08 2.17
C PRO A 327 -17.25 -15.35 2.92
N ALA A 328 -16.63 -16.30 2.21
CA ALA A 328 -16.10 -17.53 2.81
C ALA A 328 -14.99 -17.24 3.85
N LEU A 329 -14.08 -16.30 3.55
CA LEU A 329 -13.04 -15.90 4.50
C LEU A 329 -13.63 -15.15 5.70
N LEU A 330 -14.57 -14.23 5.48
CA LEU A 330 -15.26 -13.53 6.57
C LEU A 330 -16.00 -14.50 7.50
N THR A 331 -16.65 -15.53 6.94
CA THR A 331 -17.31 -16.58 7.70
C THR A 331 -16.31 -17.38 8.54
N ALA A 332 -15.16 -17.72 7.96
CA ALA A 332 -14.11 -18.45 8.68
C ALA A 332 -13.52 -17.59 9.83
N LEU A 333 -13.23 -16.31 9.58
CA LEU A 333 -12.75 -15.38 10.61
C LEU A 333 -13.77 -15.18 11.74
N ALA A 334 -15.08 -15.14 11.41
CA ALA A 334 -16.15 -15.03 12.41
C ALA A 334 -16.29 -16.32 13.26
N ALA A 335 -15.92 -17.47 12.73
CA ALA A 335 -15.98 -18.74 13.43
C ALA A 335 -14.72 -19.02 14.26
N GLU A 336 -13.56 -18.64 13.75
CA GLU A 336 -12.25 -18.89 14.37
C GLU A 336 -11.39 -17.61 14.33
N PRO A 337 -11.25 -16.89 15.46
CA PRO A 337 -10.47 -15.66 15.54
C PRO A 337 -8.99 -15.86 15.21
N PRO A 338 -8.36 -14.94 14.45
CA PRO A 338 -6.95 -15.08 14.04
C PRO A 338 -5.93 -14.76 15.14
N GLY A 339 -6.38 -14.50 16.36
CA GLY A 339 -5.54 -14.29 17.54
C GLY A 339 -5.04 -12.85 17.77
N ALA A 340 -5.34 -11.92 16.87
CA ALA A 340 -5.05 -10.48 17.01
C ALA A 340 -6.15 -9.64 16.38
N PRO A 341 -6.29 -8.36 16.74
CA PRO A 341 -7.18 -7.43 16.04
C PRO A 341 -6.87 -7.39 14.54
N TRP A 342 -7.89 -7.24 13.70
CA TRP A 342 -7.71 -7.25 12.26
C TRP A 342 -8.60 -6.24 11.53
N TYR A 343 -8.20 -5.89 10.31
CA TYR A 343 -8.95 -5.06 9.38
C TYR A 343 -8.63 -5.43 7.92
N GLY A 344 -9.47 -5.01 7.00
CA GLY A 344 -9.25 -5.23 5.57
C GLY A 344 -10.32 -4.59 4.70
N PHE A 345 -10.17 -4.75 3.38
CA PHE A 345 -11.20 -4.35 2.42
C PHE A 345 -12.30 -5.41 2.36
N ALA A 346 -13.55 -4.98 2.51
CA ALA A 346 -14.72 -5.80 2.28
C ALA A 346 -15.65 -5.14 1.27
N ARG A 347 -16.42 -5.96 0.57
CA ARG A 347 -17.56 -5.48 -0.19
C ARG A 347 -18.78 -5.40 0.72
N ILE A 348 -19.64 -4.46 0.43
CA ILE A 348 -21.00 -4.44 0.98
C ILE A 348 -21.73 -5.66 0.39
N THR A 349 -22.17 -6.58 1.24
CA THR A 349 -22.82 -7.85 0.87
C THR A 349 -24.00 -8.12 1.80
N PRO A 350 -24.97 -8.98 1.37
CA PRO A 350 -26.10 -9.35 2.22
C PRO A 350 -25.71 -9.97 3.57
N GLU A 351 -24.58 -10.67 3.64
CA GLU A 351 -24.10 -11.26 4.90
C GLU A 351 -23.79 -10.18 5.96
N LEU A 352 -23.27 -9.01 5.55
CA LEU A 352 -23.03 -7.87 6.44
C LEU A 352 -24.33 -7.14 6.83
N ALA A 353 -25.47 -7.45 6.19
CA ALA A 353 -26.77 -6.99 6.63
C ALA A 353 -27.34 -7.84 7.80
N ASP A 354 -26.69 -8.94 8.19
CA ASP A 354 -26.98 -9.71 9.39
C ASP A 354 -26.25 -9.14 10.61
N ARG A 355 -27.00 -8.65 11.60
CA ARG A 355 -26.45 -8.06 12.83
C ARG A 355 -25.63 -9.08 13.65
N ASP A 356 -26.08 -10.31 13.71
CA ASP A 356 -25.39 -11.34 14.47
C ASP A 356 -24.10 -11.75 13.81
N PHE A 357 -24.05 -11.73 12.48
CA PHE A 357 -22.80 -11.91 11.74
C PHE A 357 -21.81 -10.78 12.02
N CYS A 358 -22.26 -9.52 12.02
CA CYS A 358 -21.39 -8.38 12.35
C CYS A 358 -20.85 -8.46 13.80
N ARG A 359 -21.68 -8.92 14.77
CA ARG A 359 -21.20 -9.16 16.15
C ARG A 359 -20.12 -10.25 16.19
N ARG A 360 -20.33 -11.38 15.52
CA ARG A 360 -19.29 -12.44 15.44
C ARG A 360 -18.00 -11.94 14.80
N LEU A 361 -18.07 -11.11 13.76
CA LEU A 361 -16.87 -10.47 13.20
C LEU A 361 -16.19 -9.56 14.22
N LYS A 362 -16.94 -8.79 15.00
CA LYS A 362 -16.38 -7.98 16.09
C LYS A 362 -15.69 -8.84 17.14
N ASP A 363 -16.35 -9.90 17.57
CA ASP A 363 -15.83 -10.84 18.59
C ASP A 363 -14.56 -11.55 18.10
N SER A 364 -14.43 -11.75 16.78
CA SER A 364 -13.20 -12.29 16.16
C SER A 364 -12.04 -11.28 16.08
N GLY A 365 -12.25 -10.04 16.54
CA GLY A 365 -11.22 -9.00 16.56
C GLY A 365 -11.29 -8.01 15.39
N CYS A 366 -12.35 -7.99 14.56
CA CYS A 366 -12.52 -6.98 13.52
C CYS A 366 -12.62 -5.58 14.12
N VAL A 367 -11.66 -4.71 13.85
CA VAL A 367 -11.68 -3.32 14.33
C VAL A 367 -12.21 -2.34 13.28
N MET A 368 -12.03 -2.63 11.99
CA MET A 368 -12.44 -1.75 10.91
C MET A 368 -12.65 -2.55 9.60
N LEU A 369 -13.64 -2.17 8.82
CA LEU A 369 -13.78 -2.59 7.43
C LEU A 369 -13.66 -1.38 6.49
N LYS A 370 -12.82 -1.52 5.48
CA LYS A 370 -12.72 -0.60 4.35
C LYS A 370 -13.78 -1.01 3.33
N LEU A 371 -14.74 -0.13 3.06
CA LEU A 371 -15.91 -0.44 2.24
C LEU A 371 -15.90 0.37 0.95
N GLY A 372 -15.81 -0.30 -0.19
CA GLY A 372 -15.99 0.34 -1.49
C GLY A 372 -17.47 0.57 -1.75
N LEU A 373 -18.02 1.70 -1.33
CA LEU A 373 -19.37 2.14 -1.69
C LEU A 373 -19.40 2.73 -3.09
N GLU A 374 -18.45 3.56 -3.43
CA GLU A 374 -18.21 4.31 -4.67
C GLU A 374 -19.20 5.45 -4.89
N SER A 375 -20.52 5.23 -4.77
CA SER A 375 -21.56 6.23 -4.99
C SER A 375 -22.77 5.99 -4.08
N GLY A 376 -23.48 7.05 -3.72
CA GLY A 376 -24.81 6.99 -3.10
C GLY A 376 -25.95 6.91 -4.13
N ASP A 377 -25.63 6.85 -5.43
CA ASP A 377 -26.59 6.79 -6.52
C ASP A 377 -26.73 5.38 -7.08
N GLY A 378 -27.96 4.83 -7.08
CA GLY A 378 -28.22 3.45 -7.53
C GLY A 378 -27.92 3.21 -9.00
N GLU A 379 -28.17 4.19 -9.88
CA GLU A 379 -27.90 4.05 -11.31
C GLU A 379 -26.40 4.07 -11.61
N VAL A 380 -25.64 4.89 -10.89
CA VAL A 380 -24.17 4.87 -10.97
C VAL A 380 -23.64 3.52 -10.49
N LEU A 381 -24.09 3.02 -9.35
CA LEU A 381 -23.67 1.71 -8.81
C LEU A 381 -23.97 0.56 -9.77
N LYS A 382 -25.13 0.59 -10.41
CA LYS A 382 -25.54 -0.38 -11.44
C LYS A 382 -24.62 -0.30 -12.67
N ALA A 383 -24.36 0.90 -13.18
CA ALA A 383 -23.49 1.11 -14.34
C ALA A 383 -22.05 0.68 -14.05
N LEU A 384 -21.57 0.88 -12.82
CA LEU A 384 -20.25 0.42 -12.37
C LEU A 384 -20.16 -1.10 -12.17
N GLY A 385 -21.26 -1.85 -12.30
CA GLY A 385 -21.30 -3.29 -12.02
C GLY A 385 -21.00 -3.63 -10.55
N LYS A 386 -21.32 -2.70 -9.65
CA LYS A 386 -20.97 -2.82 -8.23
C LYS A 386 -21.78 -3.90 -7.52
N GLY A 387 -23.03 -4.17 -7.95
CA GLY A 387 -23.89 -5.22 -7.42
C GLY A 387 -24.37 -4.95 -5.98
N ILE A 388 -24.50 -3.69 -5.63
CA ILE A 388 -25.09 -3.18 -4.38
C ILE A 388 -26.04 -2.04 -4.71
N ASP A 389 -26.94 -1.74 -3.79
CA ASP A 389 -27.78 -0.56 -3.83
C ASP A 389 -27.63 0.28 -2.55
N PRO A 390 -28.07 1.56 -2.54
CA PRO A 390 -27.94 2.43 -1.40
C PRO A 390 -28.64 1.94 -0.13
N ALA A 391 -29.77 1.22 -0.24
CA ALA A 391 -30.52 0.72 0.92
C ALA A 391 -29.75 -0.40 1.62
N LEU A 392 -29.19 -1.36 0.87
CA LEU A 392 -28.30 -2.37 1.43
C LEU A 392 -27.08 -1.72 2.09
N ALA A 393 -26.50 -0.70 1.45
CA ALA A 393 -25.33 0.00 2.00
C ALA A 393 -25.67 0.68 3.34
N ALA A 394 -26.82 1.33 3.44
CA ALA A 394 -27.31 1.95 4.68
C ALA A 394 -27.41 0.93 5.81
N GLY A 395 -28.11 -0.20 5.58
CA GLY A 395 -28.29 -1.25 6.58
C GLY A 395 -26.97 -1.87 7.03
N VAL A 396 -26.02 -2.08 6.11
CA VAL A 396 -24.67 -2.59 6.45
C VAL A 396 -23.90 -1.58 7.32
N LEU A 397 -23.93 -0.29 6.99
CA LEU A 397 -23.27 0.75 7.78
C LEU A 397 -23.84 0.81 9.21
N GLU A 398 -25.15 0.71 9.36
CA GLU A 398 -25.83 0.66 10.67
C GLU A 398 -25.41 -0.56 11.48
N ASN A 399 -25.45 -1.76 10.89
CA ASN A 399 -25.12 -3.00 11.58
C ASN A 399 -23.63 -3.04 12.02
N LEU A 400 -22.71 -2.56 11.19
CA LEU A 400 -21.30 -2.47 11.56
C LEU A 400 -21.08 -1.48 12.70
N ALA A 401 -21.75 -0.32 12.67
CA ALA A 401 -21.67 0.68 13.73
C ALA A 401 -22.24 0.15 15.05
N GLU A 402 -23.40 -0.53 15.03
CA GLU A 402 -23.99 -1.19 16.20
C GLU A 402 -23.08 -2.28 16.78
N ALA A 403 -22.39 -3.04 15.93
CA ALA A 403 -21.42 -4.03 16.36
C ALA A 403 -20.10 -3.41 16.88
N GLY A 404 -19.90 -2.10 16.74
CA GLY A 404 -18.66 -1.42 17.13
C GLY A 404 -17.49 -1.71 16.18
N ILE A 405 -17.76 -2.00 14.91
CA ILE A 405 -16.78 -2.11 13.83
C ILE A 405 -16.74 -0.76 13.11
N ALA A 406 -15.58 -0.11 13.08
CA ALA A 406 -15.43 1.15 12.37
C ALA A 406 -15.50 0.93 10.85
N THR A 407 -16.00 1.93 10.13
CA THR A 407 -16.10 1.89 8.67
C THR A 407 -15.18 2.93 8.05
N TYR A 408 -14.45 2.54 7.00
CA TYR A 408 -13.72 3.46 6.14
C TYR A 408 -14.33 3.37 4.74
N VAL A 409 -15.16 4.35 4.41
CA VAL A 409 -15.97 4.33 3.17
C VAL A 409 -15.22 5.00 2.03
N TYR A 410 -15.11 4.30 0.92
CA TYR A 410 -14.47 4.78 -0.31
C TYR A 410 -15.55 5.27 -1.27
N LEU A 411 -15.42 6.53 -1.71
CA LEU A 411 -16.26 7.19 -2.70
C LEU A 411 -15.44 7.54 -3.94
N LEU A 412 -16.01 7.33 -5.13
CA LEU A 412 -15.35 7.52 -6.41
C LEU A 412 -16.18 8.44 -7.29
N PHE A 413 -15.71 9.66 -7.47
CA PHE A 413 -16.37 10.70 -8.25
C PHE A 413 -15.82 10.80 -9.67
N GLY A 414 -16.67 11.16 -10.62
CA GLY A 414 -16.29 11.42 -12.00
C GLY A 414 -16.15 10.17 -12.86
N THR A 415 -16.81 9.10 -12.49
CA THR A 415 -16.94 7.92 -13.36
C THR A 415 -17.80 8.26 -14.59
N PRO A 416 -17.62 7.61 -15.76
CA PRO A 416 -18.36 7.93 -16.98
C PRO A 416 -19.91 7.90 -16.81
N ALA A 417 -20.40 7.16 -15.84
CA ALA A 417 -21.83 7.06 -15.52
C ALA A 417 -22.36 8.22 -14.68
N GLU A 418 -21.49 8.93 -13.94
CA GLU A 418 -21.91 9.95 -12.98
C GLU A 418 -22.38 11.25 -13.65
N THR A 419 -23.32 11.93 -13.01
CA THR A 419 -23.78 13.28 -13.32
C THR A 419 -23.66 14.17 -12.09
N PRO A 420 -23.73 15.52 -12.21
CA PRO A 420 -23.79 16.40 -11.05
C PRO A 420 -24.91 16.01 -10.06
N GLY A 421 -26.09 15.62 -10.58
CA GLY A 421 -27.21 15.17 -9.75
C GLY A 421 -26.93 13.85 -9.02
N ALA A 422 -26.19 12.91 -9.63
CA ALA A 422 -25.76 11.69 -8.97
C ALA A 422 -24.71 11.96 -7.86
N ALA A 423 -23.80 12.91 -8.10
CA ALA A 423 -22.85 13.36 -7.09
C ALA A 423 -23.55 14.01 -5.88
N LEU A 424 -24.62 14.79 -6.12
CA LEU A 424 -25.47 15.34 -5.04
C LEU A 424 -26.15 14.22 -4.23
N ARG A 425 -26.70 13.19 -4.87
CA ARG A 425 -27.28 12.03 -4.15
C ARG A 425 -26.24 11.30 -3.32
N THR A 426 -24.97 11.26 -3.79
CA THR A 426 -23.86 10.71 -3.00
C THR A 426 -23.55 11.59 -1.78
N LEU A 427 -23.60 12.92 -1.91
CA LEU A 427 -23.49 13.84 -0.78
C LEU A 427 -24.61 13.62 0.23
N GLU A 428 -25.87 13.60 -0.22
CA GLU A 428 -27.06 13.40 0.61
C GLU A 428 -27.00 12.06 1.37
N PHE A 429 -26.67 10.98 0.68
CA PHE A 429 -26.46 9.66 1.30
C PHE A 429 -25.38 9.72 2.39
N THR A 430 -24.22 10.31 2.07
CA THR A 430 -23.10 10.39 3.00
C THR A 430 -23.43 11.23 4.22
N ALA A 431 -24.14 12.34 4.06
CA ALA A 431 -24.58 13.21 5.15
C ALA A 431 -25.61 12.50 6.04
N ALA A 432 -26.59 11.81 5.43
CA ALA A 432 -27.60 11.05 6.17
C ALA A 432 -27.01 9.95 7.05
N HIS A 433 -25.94 9.29 6.59
CA HIS A 433 -25.27 8.19 7.29
C HIS A 433 -23.96 8.60 7.99
N ALA A 434 -23.72 9.90 8.19
CA ALA A 434 -22.47 10.40 8.76
C ALA A 434 -22.13 9.87 10.17
N ARG A 435 -23.14 9.42 10.94
CA ARG A 435 -22.95 8.84 12.28
C ARG A 435 -22.39 7.43 12.24
N THR A 436 -22.66 6.68 11.17
CA THR A 436 -22.21 5.29 10.97
C THR A 436 -20.94 5.20 10.12
N ILE A 437 -20.50 6.31 9.51
CA ILE A 437 -19.27 6.42 8.74
C ILE A 437 -18.14 6.90 9.65
N GLY A 438 -17.15 6.05 9.87
CA GLY A 438 -15.97 6.39 10.66
C GLY A 438 -15.03 7.34 9.92
N PHE A 439 -14.66 6.98 8.69
CA PHE A 439 -13.71 7.70 7.83
C PHE A 439 -14.16 7.68 6.38
N LEU A 440 -13.68 8.66 5.59
CA LEU A 440 -13.97 8.79 4.15
C LEU A 440 -12.70 8.84 3.32
N ASN A 441 -12.64 8.03 2.26
CA ASN A 441 -11.71 8.20 1.16
C ASN A 441 -12.44 8.80 -0.04
N LEU A 442 -12.03 10.00 -0.47
CA LEU A 442 -12.62 10.71 -1.59
C LEU A 442 -11.67 10.63 -2.79
N ALA A 443 -12.02 9.83 -3.78
CA ALA A 443 -11.24 9.65 -4.98
C ALA A 443 -11.92 10.28 -6.20
N ILE A 444 -11.15 10.84 -7.10
CA ILE A 444 -11.60 11.21 -8.44
C ILE A 444 -11.15 10.10 -9.39
N PHE A 445 -12.08 9.58 -10.17
CA PHE A 445 -11.83 8.50 -11.11
C PHE A 445 -10.70 8.83 -12.07
N ASN A 446 -9.79 7.90 -12.20
CA ASN A 446 -8.74 7.87 -13.21
C ASN A 446 -9.04 6.68 -14.12
N LEU A 447 -9.23 6.95 -15.41
CA LEU A 447 -9.46 5.92 -16.39
C LEU A 447 -8.20 5.07 -16.54
N PRO A 448 -8.22 3.75 -16.30
CA PRO A 448 -7.07 2.89 -16.53
C PRO A 448 -6.54 3.04 -17.97
N ALA A 449 -5.24 2.86 -18.17
CA ALA A 449 -4.63 3.02 -19.49
C ALA A 449 -5.20 2.06 -20.55
N TYR A 450 -5.74 0.94 -20.11
CA TYR A 450 -6.39 -0.10 -20.92
C TYR A 450 -7.51 -0.77 -20.11
N GLY A 451 -8.40 -1.45 -20.82
CA GLY A 451 -9.53 -2.16 -20.24
C GLY A 451 -10.87 -1.77 -20.87
N PRO A 452 -11.97 -2.43 -20.48
CA PRO A 452 -13.29 -2.24 -21.12
C PRO A 452 -13.81 -0.80 -21.04
N GLU A 453 -13.47 -0.06 -20.01
CA GLU A 453 -13.90 1.35 -19.83
C GLU A 453 -13.24 2.31 -20.83
N THR A 454 -12.09 1.94 -21.41
CA THR A 454 -11.42 2.78 -22.43
C THR A 454 -12.07 2.65 -23.80
N GLU A 455 -12.81 1.56 -24.03
CA GLU A 455 -13.51 1.33 -25.28
C GLU A 455 -14.72 2.28 -25.39
N GLY A 456 -14.78 3.05 -26.49
CA GLY A 456 -15.88 3.98 -26.75
C GLY A 456 -15.80 5.35 -26.06
N LEU A 457 -14.72 5.64 -25.32
CA LEU A 457 -14.46 6.97 -24.78
C LEU A 457 -13.44 7.72 -25.64
N ASP A 458 -13.64 9.04 -25.81
CA ASP A 458 -12.62 9.93 -26.37
C ASP A 458 -11.51 10.12 -25.33
N THR A 459 -10.34 9.53 -25.62
CA THR A 459 -9.23 9.44 -24.67
C THR A 459 -7.98 10.15 -25.18
N GLY A 460 -7.17 10.68 -24.25
CA GLY A 460 -5.89 11.29 -24.52
C GLY A 460 -4.85 10.91 -23.45
N GLU A 461 -3.66 11.44 -23.57
CA GLU A 461 -2.61 11.25 -22.58
C GLU A 461 -2.99 11.90 -21.25
N PHE A 462 -2.82 11.17 -20.14
CA PHE A 462 -2.94 11.71 -18.79
C PHE A 462 -1.62 12.30 -18.30
N TYR A 463 -0.53 11.57 -18.54
CA TYR A 463 0.86 11.98 -18.34
C TYR A 463 1.62 11.73 -19.66
N ALA A 464 2.54 12.62 -19.99
CA ALA A 464 3.46 12.37 -21.10
C ALA A 464 4.45 11.25 -20.71
N GLY A 465 4.36 10.09 -21.36
CA GLY A 465 5.23 8.94 -21.10
C GLY A 465 4.74 7.67 -21.76
N ASP A 466 5.67 6.75 -21.96
CA ASP A 466 5.45 5.44 -22.59
C ASP A 466 5.05 4.33 -21.61
N LEU A 467 5.00 4.65 -20.30
CA LEU A 467 4.58 3.74 -19.22
C LEU A 467 3.29 4.24 -18.51
N PRO A 468 2.21 4.57 -19.24
CA PRO A 468 1.04 5.18 -18.65
C PRO A 468 0.24 4.15 -17.83
N LEU A 469 -0.22 4.56 -16.65
CA LEU A 469 -1.19 3.79 -15.85
C LEU A 469 -2.63 4.25 -16.11
N TYR A 470 -2.80 5.49 -16.56
CA TYR A 470 -4.08 6.15 -16.74
C TYR A 470 -4.15 6.92 -18.05
N ARG A 471 -5.38 7.10 -18.56
CA ARG A 471 -5.71 7.98 -19.68
C ARG A 471 -6.60 9.12 -19.21
N ARG A 472 -6.45 10.28 -19.84
CA ARG A 472 -7.45 11.35 -19.78
C ARG A 472 -8.61 10.96 -20.70
N PHE A 473 -9.83 11.31 -20.34
CA PHE A 473 -11.01 11.10 -21.18
C PHE A 473 -11.92 12.32 -21.13
N ALA A 474 -12.66 12.54 -22.24
CA ALA A 474 -13.77 13.47 -22.28
C ALA A 474 -14.95 12.82 -21.56
N HIS A 475 -15.47 13.45 -20.50
CA HIS A 475 -16.57 12.88 -19.74
C HIS A 475 -17.87 12.89 -20.57
N PRO A 476 -18.53 11.73 -20.83
CA PRO A 476 -19.64 11.64 -21.78
C PRO A 476 -20.88 12.46 -21.37
N LYS A 477 -21.00 12.82 -20.10
CA LYS A 477 -22.09 13.65 -19.55
C LYS A 477 -21.63 15.05 -19.14
N GLY A 478 -20.47 15.50 -19.62
CA GLY A 478 -19.94 16.84 -19.35
C GLY A 478 -19.42 17.09 -17.91
N TRP A 479 -19.50 16.10 -17.00
CA TRP A 479 -19.05 16.20 -15.61
C TRP A 479 -17.52 16.08 -15.52
N ASN A 480 -16.85 17.15 -15.95
CA ASN A 480 -15.39 17.14 -16.09
C ASN A 480 -14.64 17.25 -14.74
N ARG A 481 -13.36 16.90 -14.78
CA ARG A 481 -12.51 16.85 -13.58
C ARG A 481 -12.41 18.18 -12.81
N GLY A 482 -12.52 19.32 -13.49
CA GLY A 482 -12.52 20.65 -12.87
C GLY A 482 -13.81 20.91 -12.09
N GLU A 483 -14.94 20.51 -12.63
CA GLU A 483 -16.25 20.61 -11.98
C GLU A 483 -16.34 19.69 -10.77
N ILE A 484 -15.85 18.43 -10.90
CA ILE A 484 -15.78 17.47 -9.79
C ILE A 484 -14.95 18.02 -8.64
N ARG A 485 -13.75 18.58 -8.91
CA ARG A 485 -12.91 19.22 -7.87
C ARG A 485 -13.63 20.37 -7.20
N ARG A 486 -14.32 21.19 -7.98
CA ARG A 486 -15.08 22.34 -7.45
C ARG A 486 -16.23 21.87 -6.55
N PHE A 487 -16.98 20.86 -6.96
CA PHE A 487 -18.04 20.23 -6.16
C PHE A 487 -17.48 19.67 -4.85
N LEU A 488 -16.41 18.86 -4.93
CA LEU A 488 -15.77 18.30 -3.73
C LEU A 488 -15.32 19.37 -2.75
N GLU A 489 -14.69 20.45 -3.23
CA GLU A 489 -14.13 21.48 -2.34
C GLU A 489 -15.19 22.47 -1.83
N ARG A 490 -16.22 22.78 -2.60
CA ARG A 490 -17.17 23.85 -2.28
C ARG A 490 -18.49 23.35 -1.69
N GLU A 491 -18.87 22.12 -1.98
CA GLU A 491 -20.14 21.52 -1.54
C GLU A 491 -19.89 20.31 -0.65
N PHE A 492 -19.33 19.23 -1.18
CA PHE A 492 -19.20 17.95 -0.47
C PHE A 492 -18.44 18.07 0.86
N LYS A 493 -17.22 18.60 0.84
CA LYS A 493 -16.39 18.77 2.05
C LYS A 493 -16.90 19.83 3.01
N ARG A 494 -17.78 20.72 2.56
CA ARG A 494 -18.38 21.80 3.39
C ARG A 494 -19.68 21.40 4.05
N GLU A 495 -20.31 20.31 3.61
CA GLU A 495 -21.47 19.76 4.32
C GLU A 495 -21.10 19.47 5.79
N PRO A 496 -21.80 20.06 6.78
CA PRO A 496 -21.39 19.99 8.20
C PRO A 496 -21.17 18.58 8.72
N ALA A 497 -22.04 17.64 8.34
CA ALA A 497 -21.95 16.24 8.75
C ALA A 497 -20.68 15.57 8.17
N ILE A 498 -20.39 15.81 6.89
CA ILE A 498 -19.20 15.29 6.18
C ILE A 498 -17.92 15.95 6.71
N ALA A 499 -17.92 17.27 6.90
CA ALA A 499 -16.80 17.99 7.48
C ALA A 499 -16.42 17.47 8.87
N ALA A 500 -17.40 17.00 9.65
CA ALA A 500 -17.16 16.37 10.95
C ALA A 500 -16.42 15.03 10.83
N ILE A 501 -16.70 14.24 9.78
CA ILE A 501 -15.96 13.01 9.50
C ILE A 501 -14.51 13.35 9.08
N LEU A 502 -14.34 14.26 8.12
CA LEU A 502 -13.03 14.63 7.59
C LEU A 502 -12.10 15.25 8.65
N ARG A 503 -12.64 15.94 9.67
CA ARG A 503 -11.84 16.45 10.79
C ARG A 503 -11.26 15.38 11.70
N ARG A 504 -11.84 14.16 11.68
CA ARG A 504 -11.34 13.00 12.44
C ARG A 504 -10.19 12.29 11.74
N ASP A 505 -10.00 12.58 10.44
CA ASP A 505 -8.90 11.98 9.69
C ASP A 505 -7.55 12.44 10.26
N PRO A 506 -6.69 11.55 10.76
CA PRO A 506 -5.33 11.92 11.09
C PRO A 506 -4.57 12.30 9.80
N PRO A 507 -3.66 13.26 9.82
CA PRO A 507 -2.78 13.54 8.68
C PRO A 507 -1.78 12.42 8.50
N PHE A 508 -1.64 11.97 7.27
CA PHE A 508 -1.08 10.67 6.93
C PHE A 508 0.30 10.71 6.33
N PHE A 509 1.07 9.69 6.71
CA PHE A 509 1.88 8.97 5.75
C PHE A 509 1.24 7.60 5.38
N THR A 510 0.14 7.20 6.01
CA THR A 510 -0.59 5.96 5.72
C THR A 510 -2.08 6.22 5.53
N SER A 511 -2.75 5.51 4.64
CA SER A 511 -4.22 5.50 4.50
C SER A 511 -4.89 4.53 5.49
N ASN A 512 -4.22 4.18 6.58
CA ASN A 512 -4.66 3.19 7.52
C ASN A 512 -4.98 3.82 8.88
N HIS A 513 -6.26 3.81 9.25
CA HIS A 513 -6.76 4.33 10.52
C HIS A 513 -6.89 3.24 11.59
N ALA A 514 -6.78 1.97 11.21
CA ALA A 514 -6.99 0.85 12.10
C ALA A 514 -6.04 0.83 13.33
N PRO A 515 -4.77 1.28 13.26
CA PRO A 515 -3.91 1.39 14.44
C PRO A 515 -4.50 2.24 15.55
N PHE A 516 -5.16 3.38 15.22
CA PHE A 516 -5.81 4.23 16.23
C PHE A 516 -6.95 3.50 16.95
N LEU A 517 -7.71 2.72 16.20
CA LEU A 517 -8.84 1.95 16.75
C LEU A 517 -8.37 0.78 17.61
N ALA A 518 -7.34 0.05 17.16
CA ALA A 518 -6.77 -1.05 17.90
C ALA A 518 -6.16 -0.57 19.24
N MET A 519 -5.40 0.53 19.21
CA MET A 519 -4.81 1.11 20.42
C MET A 519 -5.86 1.66 21.38
N ALA A 520 -6.91 2.33 20.87
CA ALA A 520 -8.03 2.79 21.71
C ALA A 520 -8.79 1.62 22.38
N ALA A 521 -8.90 0.48 21.73
CA ALA A 521 -9.50 -0.72 22.32
C ALA A 521 -8.61 -1.32 23.42
N ALA A 522 -7.30 -1.40 23.19
CA ALA A 522 -6.32 -1.90 24.15
C ALA A 522 -6.29 -1.04 25.45
N HIS A 523 -6.33 0.30 25.31
CA HIS A 523 -6.40 1.20 26.47
C HIS A 523 -7.67 1.00 27.30
N ARG A 524 -8.84 0.79 26.67
CA ARG A 524 -10.09 0.51 27.41
C ARG A 524 -10.05 -0.82 28.16
N SER A 525 -9.37 -1.83 27.62
CA SER A 525 -9.23 -3.14 28.28
C SER A 525 -8.27 -3.09 29.47
N ALA A 526 -7.28 -2.20 29.43
CA ALA A 526 -6.30 -2.06 30.50
C ALA A 526 -6.78 -1.18 31.68
N ASP A 527 -7.81 -0.32 31.47
CA ASP A 527 -8.40 0.56 32.51
C ASP A 527 -9.93 0.43 32.55
N PRO A 528 -10.47 -0.69 33.07
CA PRO A 528 -11.92 -0.91 33.13
C PRO A 528 -12.68 0.04 34.08
N GLY A 529 -11.96 0.90 34.83
CA GLY A 529 -12.53 1.76 35.88
C GLY A 529 -12.89 3.20 35.45
N ARG A 530 -12.65 3.60 34.17
CA ARG A 530 -12.91 4.96 33.69
C ARG A 530 -14.13 5.14 32.79
N SER A 531 -15.04 4.18 32.73
CA SER A 531 -16.34 4.34 32.05
C SER A 531 -17.40 4.76 33.06
N GLY A 532 -17.51 6.06 33.28
CA GLY A 532 -18.52 6.72 34.05
C GLY A 532 -18.86 8.06 33.38
#